data_3c724f0d134fa65f41995251a7fa231f
#
_entry.id   3c724f0d134fa65f41995251a7fa231f
#
_cell.length_a   1.000
_cell.length_b   1.000
_cell.length_c   1.000
_cell.angle_alpha   90.00
_cell.angle_beta   90.00
_cell.angle_gamma   90.00
#
_symmetry.space_group_name_H-M   'P 1'
#
loop_
_entity.id
_entity.type
_entity.pdbx_description
1 polymer ?
#
loop_
_entity_poly.entity_id
_entity_poly.type
_entity_poly.pdbx_seq_one_letter_code
_entity_poly.pdbx_strand_id
1 'polypeptide(L)'
;AWVKLRTGPATATLYRQTLNLPFINMNDARMIPNTFEAYQVKAEVWRDVQVNAGYITQMKGRDTPDFAPMSEIAGAPQVDRGTAFAGFVAGKETDAYLGAMSQLTPDLFCTSYVQTGYTWNVSELFELRGDLQIADQRSVGAEYVGSFATQLYGGRLSASYGGALFSLAYTNTARDSNMRNPFGADPAFNMLMISDFAQAGEQSYGFGVSYNFAKI
;
A
#
# COMPACT_ATOMS: atom_id res chain seq x y z
N ALA A 1 11.61 -18.83 8.08
CA ALA A 1 11.81 -18.60 9.53
C ALA A 1 11.94 -17.09 9.77
N TRP A 2 11.48 -16.59 10.89
CA TRP A 2 11.58 -15.19 11.31
C TRP A 2 11.84 -15.11 12.82
N VAL A 3 12.40 -14.00 13.27
CA VAL A 3 12.57 -13.68 14.68
C VAL A 3 11.79 -12.42 15.00
N LYS A 4 11.02 -12.46 16.08
CA LYS A 4 10.23 -11.31 16.56
C LYS A 4 10.67 -10.94 17.97
N LEU A 5 11.14 -9.71 18.12
CA LEU A 5 11.57 -9.13 19.38
C LEU A 5 10.57 -8.04 19.77
N ARG A 6 10.10 -8.07 21.01
CA ARG A 6 9.15 -7.06 21.53
C ARG A 6 9.73 -6.41 22.77
N THR A 7 9.70 -5.07 22.79
CA THR A 7 10.09 -4.28 23.94
C THR A 7 9.15 -3.08 24.08
N GLY A 8 8.38 -3.06 25.18
CA GLY A 8 7.34 -2.03 25.37
C GLY A 8 6.40 -1.92 24.16
N PRO A 9 6.21 -0.71 23.61
CA PRO A 9 5.33 -0.47 22.46
C PRO A 9 5.98 -0.85 21.11
N ALA A 10 7.26 -1.23 21.09
CA ALA A 10 8.00 -1.51 19.87
C ALA A 10 8.11 -3.03 19.60
N THR A 11 8.02 -3.39 18.34
CA THR A 11 8.22 -4.74 17.83
C THR A 11 9.17 -4.72 16.64
N ALA A 12 10.28 -5.44 16.73
CA ALA A 12 11.16 -5.72 15.60
C ALA A 12 10.85 -7.12 15.04
N THR A 13 10.74 -7.23 13.73
CA THR A 13 10.59 -8.51 13.02
C THR A 13 11.73 -8.63 12.01
N LEU A 14 12.45 -9.74 12.06
CA LEU A 14 13.67 -9.93 11.32
C LEU A 14 13.57 -11.17 10.43
N TYR A 15 14.11 -11.08 9.23
CA TYR A 15 14.24 -12.12 8.24
C TYR A 15 12.94 -12.42 7.49
N ARG A 16 12.64 -13.66 7.09
CA ARG A 16 11.54 -14.02 6.17
C ARG A 16 10.18 -13.78 6.78
N GLN A 17 9.42 -12.86 6.21
CA GLN A 17 8.12 -12.44 6.70
C GLN A 17 7.20 -12.00 5.55
N THR A 18 5.93 -11.94 5.82
CA THR A 18 4.97 -11.22 4.99
C THR A 18 4.93 -9.75 5.41
N LEU A 19 4.80 -8.86 4.45
CA LEU A 19 4.56 -7.43 4.67
C LEU A 19 3.18 -7.08 4.12
N ASN A 20 2.54 -6.10 4.74
CA ASN A 20 1.28 -5.52 4.25
C ASN A 20 1.36 -4.00 4.38
N LEU A 21 2.03 -3.41 3.41
CA LEU A 21 2.29 -1.98 3.29
C LEU A 21 1.77 -1.50 1.92
N PRO A 22 1.45 -0.22 1.75
CA PRO A 22 1.16 0.32 0.43
C PRO A 22 2.30 -0.01 -0.56
N PHE A 23 1.97 -0.55 -1.72
CA PHE A 23 2.88 -1.02 -2.78
C PHE A 23 3.87 -2.14 -2.40
N ILE A 24 3.97 -2.55 -1.14
CA ILE A 24 4.80 -3.68 -0.67
C ILE A 24 3.92 -4.61 0.15
N ASN A 25 3.35 -5.62 -0.48
CA ASN A 25 2.39 -6.49 0.17
C ASN A 25 2.39 -7.92 -0.38
N MET A 26 1.64 -8.77 0.29
CA MET A 26 1.51 -10.19 -0.04
C MET A 26 0.94 -10.42 -1.45
N ASN A 27 0.14 -9.50 -1.96
CA ASN A 27 -0.59 -9.65 -3.22
C ASN A 27 -1.21 -11.04 -3.35
N ASP A 28 -2.19 -11.35 -2.49
CA ASP A 28 -2.75 -12.68 -2.27
C ASP A 28 -3.73 -13.16 -3.37
N ALA A 29 -3.70 -12.54 -4.54
CA ALA A 29 -4.49 -12.95 -5.70
C ALA A 29 -4.15 -14.38 -6.20
N ARG A 30 -3.17 -15.06 -5.61
CA ARG A 30 -2.77 -16.45 -5.90
C ARG A 30 -2.58 -17.25 -4.60
N MET A 31 -2.48 -18.59 -4.72
CA MET A 31 -2.32 -19.52 -3.58
C MET A 31 -1.06 -19.28 -2.74
N ILE A 32 0.03 -18.78 -3.36
CA ILE A 32 1.28 -18.50 -2.66
C ILE A 32 1.47 -16.98 -2.63
N PRO A 33 1.49 -16.37 -1.44
CA PRO A 33 1.70 -14.93 -1.31
C PRO A 33 3.17 -14.55 -1.54
N ASN A 34 3.42 -13.28 -1.87
CA ASN A 34 4.76 -12.70 -1.80
C ASN A 34 5.30 -12.77 -0.37
N THR A 35 6.57 -13.09 -0.24
CA THR A 35 7.29 -13.06 1.04
C THR A 35 8.61 -12.30 0.90
N PHE A 36 9.08 -11.72 1.99
CA PHE A 36 10.19 -10.78 2.00
C PHE A 36 11.25 -11.18 3.02
N GLU A 37 12.52 -11.09 2.65
CA GLU A 37 13.62 -11.04 3.62
C GLU A 37 13.79 -9.59 4.04
N ALA A 38 13.36 -9.25 5.25
CA ALA A 38 13.22 -7.89 5.71
C ALA A 38 13.54 -7.72 7.19
N TYR A 39 13.92 -6.51 7.53
CA TYR A 39 14.13 -6.03 8.90
C TYR A 39 13.15 -4.89 9.13
N GLN A 40 12.18 -5.10 10.00
CA GLN A 40 11.09 -4.16 10.24
C GLN A 40 10.99 -3.81 11.72
N VAL A 41 10.76 -2.55 12.02
CA VAL A 41 10.39 -2.06 13.35
C VAL A 41 9.05 -1.36 13.24
N LYS A 42 8.10 -1.78 14.08
CA LYS A 42 6.82 -1.12 14.32
C LYS A 42 6.77 -0.65 15.76
N ALA A 43 6.33 0.57 16.00
CA ALA A 43 6.15 1.10 17.35
C ALA A 43 4.92 1.98 17.44
N GLU A 44 4.18 1.88 18.54
CA GLU A 44 3.20 2.88 18.93
C GLU A 44 3.92 3.98 19.72
N VAL A 45 4.16 5.13 19.08
CA VAL A 45 4.94 6.24 19.66
C VAL A 45 4.08 7.21 20.42
N TRP A 46 2.79 7.22 20.14
CA TRP A 46 1.78 8.01 20.84
C TRP A 46 0.45 7.28 20.76
N ARG A 47 -0.54 7.69 21.59
CA ARG A 47 -1.90 7.15 21.49
C ARG A 47 -2.42 7.31 20.06
N ASP A 48 -2.82 6.18 19.46
CA ASP A 48 -3.32 6.10 18.07
C ASP A 48 -2.32 6.61 17.01
N VAL A 49 -0.99 6.62 17.31
CA VAL A 49 0.07 6.94 16.33
C VAL A 49 1.06 5.79 16.28
N GLN A 50 1.07 5.08 15.17
CA GLN A 50 2.01 4.00 14.88
C GLN A 50 3.02 4.44 13.83
N VAL A 51 4.28 4.14 14.07
CA VAL A 51 5.36 4.29 13.09
C VAL A 51 5.84 2.92 12.64
N ASN A 52 6.28 2.85 11.40
CA ASN A 52 6.79 1.65 10.78
C ASN A 52 7.98 2.01 9.90
N ALA A 53 9.12 1.35 10.08
CA ALA A 53 10.29 1.54 9.25
C ALA A 53 11.02 0.22 9.07
N GLY A 54 11.76 0.10 7.97
CA GLY A 54 12.52 -1.11 7.71
C GLY A 54 13.31 -1.08 6.43
N TYR A 55 13.97 -2.21 6.19
CA TYR A 55 14.76 -2.47 5.00
C TYR A 55 14.49 -3.88 4.50
N ILE A 56 14.25 -4.02 3.20
CA ILE A 56 13.97 -5.28 2.53
C ILE A 56 15.15 -5.59 1.62
N THR A 57 15.77 -6.75 1.81
CA THR A 57 16.88 -7.20 0.98
C THR A 57 16.40 -7.95 -0.24
N GLN A 58 15.46 -8.87 -0.05
CA GLN A 58 15.01 -9.77 -1.11
C GLN A 58 13.50 -10.02 -1.03
N MET A 59 12.92 -10.39 -2.14
CA MET A 59 11.53 -10.81 -2.26
C MET A 59 11.44 -12.14 -2.99
N LYS A 60 10.53 -13.00 -2.54
CA LYS A 60 10.06 -14.17 -3.27
C LYS A 60 8.69 -13.86 -3.85
N GLY A 61 8.59 -13.84 -5.17
CA GLY A 61 7.34 -13.64 -5.90
C GLY A 61 6.38 -14.82 -5.76
N ARG A 62 5.17 -14.62 -6.25
CA ARG A 62 4.07 -15.62 -6.20
C ARG A 62 4.26 -16.83 -7.11
N ASP A 63 5.11 -16.70 -8.11
CA ASP A 63 5.34 -17.63 -9.22
C ASP A 63 6.75 -18.21 -9.27
N THR A 64 7.58 -17.91 -8.25
CA THR A 64 8.96 -18.40 -8.15
C THR A 64 9.21 -19.04 -6.78
N PRO A 65 10.04 -20.10 -6.69
CA PRO A 65 10.45 -20.68 -5.43
C PRO A 65 11.57 -19.89 -4.74
N ASP A 66 12.29 -19.04 -5.49
CA ASP A 66 13.53 -18.41 -5.06
C ASP A 66 13.33 -16.96 -4.60
N PHE A 67 14.22 -16.51 -3.73
CA PHE A 67 14.34 -15.11 -3.35
C PHE A 67 15.30 -14.40 -4.30
N ALA A 68 14.91 -13.21 -4.75
CA ALA A 68 15.72 -12.34 -5.59
C ALA A 68 15.84 -10.93 -4.97
N PRO A 69 16.93 -10.20 -5.26
CA PRO A 69 17.09 -8.82 -4.83
C PRO A 69 15.90 -7.93 -5.26
N MET A 70 15.56 -6.94 -4.44
CA MET A 70 14.45 -6.02 -4.76
C MET A 70 14.65 -5.30 -6.09
N SER A 71 15.92 -4.97 -6.44
CA SER A 71 16.26 -4.37 -7.74
C SER A 71 15.99 -5.30 -8.92
N GLU A 72 16.27 -6.60 -8.79
CA GLU A 72 15.98 -7.60 -9.82
C GLU A 72 14.47 -7.74 -10.04
N ILE A 73 13.69 -7.83 -8.97
CA ILE A 73 12.22 -7.86 -9.02
C ILE A 73 11.66 -6.60 -9.70
N ALA A 74 12.32 -5.45 -9.49
CA ALA A 74 11.94 -4.18 -10.11
C ALA A 74 12.41 -4.02 -11.58
N GLY A 75 13.13 -5.00 -12.14
CA GLY A 75 13.59 -4.98 -13.54
C GLY A 75 15.04 -4.51 -13.75
N ALA A 76 15.87 -4.45 -12.68
CA ALA A 76 17.28 -4.08 -12.74
C ALA A 76 18.18 -5.22 -12.17
N PRO A 77 18.30 -6.37 -12.88
CA PRO A 77 19.08 -7.52 -12.39
C PRO A 77 20.61 -7.27 -12.37
N GLN A 78 21.08 -6.21 -13.02
CA GLN A 78 22.51 -5.86 -13.09
C GLN A 78 23.02 -5.22 -11.78
N VAL A 79 22.16 -4.93 -10.83
CA VAL A 79 22.52 -4.35 -9.52
C VAL A 79 21.83 -5.09 -8.39
N ASP A 80 22.46 -5.11 -7.22
CA ASP A 80 21.89 -5.64 -5.98
C ASP A 80 21.53 -4.48 -5.06
N ARG A 81 20.23 -4.13 -5.03
CA ARG A 81 19.68 -3.07 -4.19
C ARG A 81 18.46 -3.59 -3.44
N GLY A 82 18.43 -3.36 -2.13
CA GLY A 82 17.23 -3.52 -1.32
C GLY A 82 16.35 -2.27 -1.35
N THR A 83 15.25 -2.33 -0.63
CA THR A 83 14.28 -1.22 -0.51
C THR A 83 14.16 -0.78 0.94
N ALA A 84 14.47 0.48 1.24
CA ALA A 84 14.16 1.10 2.51
C ALA A 84 12.72 1.60 2.50
N PHE A 85 12.04 1.55 3.64
CA PHE A 85 10.72 2.14 3.80
C PHE A 85 10.56 2.76 5.19
N ALA A 86 9.76 3.83 5.26
CA ALA A 86 9.35 4.45 6.51
C ALA A 86 7.97 5.09 6.35
N GLY A 87 7.17 5.03 7.41
CA GLY A 87 5.84 5.61 7.39
C GLY A 87 5.20 5.65 8.77
N PHE A 88 4.03 6.25 8.83
CA PHE A 88 3.20 6.31 10.03
C PHE A 88 1.73 6.21 9.68
N VAL A 89 0.94 5.85 10.69
CA VAL A 89 -0.52 5.98 10.70
C VAL A 89 -0.91 6.67 12.00
N ALA A 90 -1.69 7.73 11.90
CA ALA A 90 -2.26 8.48 13.02
C ALA A 90 -3.79 8.45 12.95
N GLY A 91 -4.44 8.23 14.10
CA GLY A 91 -5.89 8.13 14.21
C GLY A 91 -6.41 6.70 13.97
N LYS A 92 -7.72 6.60 13.76
CA LYS A 92 -8.43 5.33 13.55
C LYS A 92 -9.25 5.38 12.28
N GLU A 93 -9.19 4.31 11.50
CA GLU A 93 -9.98 4.21 10.26
C GLU A 93 -11.51 4.33 10.50
N THR A 94 -11.99 4.00 11.69
CA THR A 94 -13.40 4.12 12.07
C THR A 94 -13.85 5.54 12.39
N ASP A 95 -12.92 6.49 12.47
CA ASP A 95 -13.21 7.90 12.82
C ASP A 95 -12.46 8.83 11.85
N ALA A 96 -11.28 9.27 12.24
CA ALA A 96 -10.39 10.07 11.41
C ALA A 96 -8.99 9.45 11.41
N TYR A 97 -8.37 9.32 10.25
CA TYR A 97 -7.00 8.84 10.16
C TYR A 97 -6.20 9.55 9.07
N LEU A 98 -4.90 9.55 9.26
CA LEU A 98 -3.90 9.96 8.30
C LEU A 98 -2.78 8.91 8.28
N GLY A 99 -2.51 8.33 7.13
CA GLY A 99 -1.38 7.44 6.88
C GLY A 99 -0.45 8.03 5.83
N ALA A 100 0.85 7.92 6.05
CA ALA A 100 1.85 8.25 5.04
C ALA A 100 2.97 7.23 5.06
N MET A 101 3.50 6.90 3.88
CA MET A 101 4.63 6.00 3.72
C MET A 101 5.48 6.42 2.52
N SER A 102 6.79 6.32 2.68
CA SER A 102 7.75 6.43 1.58
C SER A 102 8.59 5.17 1.51
N GLN A 103 8.90 4.73 0.29
CA GLN A 103 9.79 3.62 0.00
C GLN A 103 10.81 4.04 -1.06
N LEU A 104 12.05 3.63 -0.86
CA LEU A 104 13.18 3.98 -1.71
C LEU A 104 13.96 2.72 -2.09
N THR A 105 14.02 2.42 -3.37
CA THR A 105 14.99 1.49 -3.95
C THR A 105 16.08 2.33 -4.61
N PRO A 106 17.28 2.42 -4.01
CA PRO A 106 18.35 3.29 -4.51
C PRO A 106 18.68 3.00 -5.98
N ASP A 107 18.95 4.06 -6.74
CA ASP A 107 19.28 4.03 -8.17
C ASP A 107 18.15 3.52 -9.10
N LEU A 108 16.96 3.24 -8.55
CA LEU A 108 15.78 2.81 -9.31
C LEU A 108 14.65 3.84 -9.19
N PHE A 109 13.91 3.81 -8.08
CA PHE A 109 12.77 4.73 -7.87
C PHE A 109 12.42 4.91 -6.38
N CYS A 110 11.71 5.99 -6.13
CA CYS A 110 11.08 6.29 -4.86
C CYS A 110 9.56 6.36 -5.06
N THR A 111 8.80 5.80 -4.12
CA THR A 111 7.33 5.93 -4.08
C THR A 111 6.94 6.51 -2.73
N SER A 112 6.20 7.62 -2.74
CA SER A 112 5.61 8.24 -1.56
C SER A 112 4.09 8.13 -1.64
N TYR A 113 3.46 7.71 -0.57
CA TYR A 113 2.01 7.47 -0.49
C TYR A 113 1.42 8.15 0.74
N VAL A 114 0.29 8.79 0.55
CA VAL A 114 -0.50 9.38 1.62
C VAL A 114 -1.96 8.96 1.44
N GLN A 115 -2.60 8.59 2.53
CA GLN A 115 -4.03 8.30 2.58
C GLN A 115 -4.63 8.93 3.83
N THR A 116 -5.83 9.47 3.70
CA THR A 116 -6.59 10.02 4.81
C THR A 116 -8.06 9.67 4.66
N GLY A 117 -8.77 9.61 5.74
CA GLY A 117 -10.21 9.41 5.74
C GLY A 117 -10.87 9.99 6.98
N TYR A 118 -12.16 10.28 6.82
CA TYR A 118 -13.00 10.78 7.90
C TYR A 118 -14.39 10.16 7.83
N THR A 119 -14.92 9.79 8.99
CA THR A 119 -16.25 9.19 9.16
C THR A 119 -17.16 10.18 9.89
N TRP A 120 -18.27 10.53 9.26
CA TRP A 120 -19.34 11.33 9.85
C TRP A 120 -20.47 10.43 10.32
N ASN A 121 -20.66 10.31 11.62
CA ASN A 121 -21.82 9.65 12.22
C ASN A 121 -23.00 10.63 12.20
N VAL A 122 -23.80 10.59 11.13
CA VAL A 122 -24.92 11.52 10.91
C VAL A 122 -26.11 11.16 11.82
N SER A 123 -26.33 9.84 12.03
CA SER A 123 -27.29 9.31 12.98
C SER A 123 -26.89 7.92 13.45
N GLU A 124 -27.64 7.31 14.37
CA GLU A 124 -27.37 5.93 14.84
C GLU A 124 -27.40 4.88 13.71
N LEU A 125 -28.14 5.15 12.64
CA LEU A 125 -28.30 4.23 11.52
C LEU A 125 -27.58 4.68 10.26
N PHE A 126 -27.11 5.93 10.18
CA PHE A 126 -26.51 6.50 8.98
C PHE A 126 -25.12 7.07 9.25
N GLU A 127 -24.15 6.52 8.53
CA GLU A 127 -22.76 6.92 8.55
C GLU A 127 -22.32 7.27 7.12
N LEU A 128 -21.57 8.36 6.97
CA LEU A 128 -20.95 8.79 5.74
C LEU A 128 -19.42 8.81 5.93
N ARG A 129 -18.66 8.21 5.01
CA ARG A 129 -17.21 8.18 5.03
C ARG A 129 -16.61 8.70 3.74
N GLY A 130 -15.65 9.60 3.86
CA GLY A 130 -14.80 10.05 2.76
C GLY A 130 -13.36 9.60 2.95
N ASP A 131 -12.75 9.05 1.90
CA ASP A 131 -11.34 8.68 1.87
C ASP A 131 -10.65 9.35 0.67
N LEU A 132 -9.43 9.82 0.87
CA LEU A 132 -8.58 10.40 -0.18
C LEU A 132 -7.21 9.72 -0.15
N GLN A 133 -6.61 9.55 -1.33
CA GLN A 133 -5.26 9.01 -1.46
C GLN A 133 -4.48 9.73 -2.56
N ILE A 134 -3.16 9.77 -2.37
CA ILE A 134 -2.21 10.22 -3.38
C ILE A 134 -0.95 9.35 -3.30
N ALA A 135 -0.44 8.95 -4.46
CA ALA A 135 0.89 8.38 -4.60
C ALA A 135 1.71 9.20 -5.58
N ASP A 136 2.97 9.44 -5.28
CA ASP A 136 3.98 10.02 -6.17
C ASP A 136 5.09 9.00 -6.35
N GLN A 137 5.42 8.66 -7.60
CA GLN A 137 6.46 7.72 -7.91
C GLN A 137 7.38 8.29 -8.98
N ARG A 138 8.68 8.25 -8.72
CA ARG A 138 9.70 8.77 -9.64
C ARG A 138 11.00 7.99 -9.58
N SER A 139 11.70 7.93 -10.71
CA SER A 139 13.05 7.41 -10.78
C SER A 139 14.01 8.26 -9.96
N VAL A 140 15.08 7.63 -9.45
CA VAL A 140 16.13 8.27 -8.64
C VAL A 140 17.51 7.68 -8.95
N GLY A 141 18.56 8.47 -8.69
CA GLY A 141 19.95 8.03 -8.82
C GLY A 141 20.34 7.68 -10.25
N ALA A 142 20.89 6.50 -10.48
CA ALA A 142 21.33 6.03 -11.79
C ALA A 142 20.18 5.60 -12.73
N GLU A 143 18.93 5.57 -12.24
CA GLU A 143 17.72 5.31 -13.03
C GLU A 143 17.77 3.99 -13.84
N TYR A 144 18.28 2.91 -13.26
CA TYR A 144 18.49 1.63 -13.96
C TYR A 144 17.22 1.03 -14.58
N VAL A 145 16.05 1.48 -14.18
CA VAL A 145 14.76 1.09 -14.77
C VAL A 145 14.18 2.13 -15.73
N GLY A 146 15.01 3.12 -16.12
CA GLY A 146 14.65 4.25 -16.97
C GLY A 146 14.07 5.44 -16.18
N SER A 147 14.20 6.63 -16.76
CA SER A 147 13.65 7.86 -16.18
C SER A 147 12.13 7.86 -16.29
N PHE A 148 11.44 8.15 -15.19
CA PHE A 148 9.99 8.30 -15.16
C PHE A 148 9.54 9.09 -13.94
N ALA A 149 8.37 9.70 -14.04
CA ALA A 149 7.62 10.25 -12.92
C ALA A 149 6.13 10.02 -13.18
N THR A 150 5.38 9.68 -12.14
CA THR A 150 3.93 9.52 -12.24
C THR A 150 3.27 9.76 -10.89
N GLN A 151 1.98 10.07 -10.92
CA GLN A 151 1.18 10.30 -9.74
C GLN A 151 -0.15 9.58 -9.88
N LEU A 152 -0.65 9.05 -8.77
CA LEU A 152 -1.98 8.46 -8.67
C LEU A 152 -2.78 9.23 -7.61
N TYR A 153 -4.00 9.62 -7.98
CA TYR A 153 -4.95 10.27 -7.09
C TYR A 153 -6.20 9.41 -6.98
N GLY A 154 -6.73 9.28 -5.78
CA GLY A 154 -7.96 8.55 -5.55
C GLY A 154 -8.86 9.23 -4.54
N GLY A 155 -10.17 9.08 -4.73
CA GLY A 155 -11.20 9.47 -3.77
C GLY A 155 -12.27 8.38 -3.68
N ARG A 156 -12.77 8.14 -2.47
CA ARG A 156 -13.87 7.22 -2.21
C ARG A 156 -14.85 7.84 -1.24
N LEU A 157 -16.14 7.75 -1.58
CA LEU A 157 -17.25 8.11 -0.71
C LEU A 157 -18.05 6.85 -0.42
N SER A 158 -18.31 6.58 0.86
CA SER A 158 -19.09 5.43 1.31
C SER A 158 -20.21 5.89 2.23
N ALA A 159 -21.41 5.34 2.04
CA ALA A 159 -22.58 5.59 2.89
C ALA A 159 -23.11 4.27 3.42
N SER A 160 -23.23 4.14 4.75
CA SER A 160 -23.86 2.98 5.38
C SER A 160 -25.18 3.33 6.01
N TYR A 161 -26.18 2.48 5.83
CA TYR A 161 -27.51 2.63 6.42
C TYR A 161 -28.10 1.27 6.77
N GLY A 162 -28.41 1.04 8.04
CA GLY A 162 -29.15 -0.13 8.51
C GLY A 162 -28.53 -1.50 8.16
N GLY A 163 -27.26 -1.56 7.78
CA GLY A 163 -26.58 -2.80 7.33
C GLY A 163 -26.25 -2.79 5.83
N ALA A 164 -26.82 -1.89 5.04
CA ALA A 164 -26.42 -1.64 3.66
C ALA A 164 -25.21 -0.71 3.62
N LEU A 165 -24.26 -0.98 2.72
CA LEU A 165 -23.13 -0.11 2.41
C LEU A 165 -23.11 0.16 0.91
N PHE A 166 -23.07 1.43 0.56
CA PHE A 166 -22.90 1.94 -0.81
C PHE A 166 -21.53 2.63 -0.90
N SER A 167 -20.81 2.44 -1.98
CA SER A 167 -19.54 3.10 -2.20
C SER A 167 -19.39 3.58 -3.64
N LEU A 168 -18.80 4.77 -3.79
CA LEU A 168 -18.38 5.35 -5.05
C LEU A 168 -16.88 5.63 -4.93
N ALA A 169 -16.10 5.24 -5.92
CA ALA A 169 -14.67 5.49 -5.94
C ALA A 169 -14.25 6.04 -7.31
N TYR A 170 -13.23 6.88 -7.27
CA TYR A 170 -12.57 7.43 -8.45
C TYR A 170 -11.06 7.33 -8.27
N THR A 171 -10.34 6.90 -9.31
CA THR A 171 -8.88 6.97 -9.37
C THR A 171 -8.44 7.55 -10.71
N ASN A 172 -7.30 8.23 -10.70
CA ASN A 172 -6.67 8.81 -11.88
C ASN A 172 -5.15 8.67 -11.76
N THR A 173 -4.53 8.14 -12.81
CA THR A 173 -3.07 8.08 -12.97
C THR A 173 -2.63 9.19 -13.91
N ALA A 174 -1.54 9.91 -13.57
CA ALA A 174 -0.97 10.95 -14.42
C ALA A 174 -0.58 10.40 -15.81
N ARG A 175 -0.52 11.31 -16.80
CA ARG A 175 -0.31 10.91 -18.22
C ARG A 175 1.13 10.58 -18.56
N ASP A 176 2.09 10.89 -17.70
CA ASP A 176 3.52 10.84 -18.03
C ASP A 176 4.06 9.41 -18.08
N SER A 177 3.66 8.55 -17.15
CA SER A 177 4.01 7.13 -17.14
C SER A 177 3.05 6.28 -16.29
N ASN A 178 3.10 4.95 -16.49
CA ASN A 178 2.37 4.01 -15.65
C ASN A 178 2.91 4.00 -14.22
N MET A 179 2.04 3.77 -13.24
CA MET A 179 2.45 3.41 -11.89
C MET A 179 3.08 2.01 -11.91
N ARG A 180 4.20 1.82 -11.21
CA ARG A 180 4.93 0.55 -11.14
C ARG A 180 4.72 -0.12 -9.80
N ASN A 181 4.29 -1.38 -9.82
CA ASN A 181 3.95 -2.16 -8.61
C ASN A 181 4.73 -3.48 -8.54
N PRO A 182 6.08 -3.47 -8.61
CA PRO A 182 6.84 -4.71 -8.65
C PRO A 182 6.79 -5.50 -7.34
N PHE A 183 6.51 -4.85 -6.21
CA PHE A 183 6.61 -5.46 -4.89
C PHE A 183 5.26 -5.83 -4.25
N GLY A 184 4.17 -5.66 -4.98
CA GLY A 184 2.85 -5.98 -4.45
C GLY A 184 1.70 -5.42 -5.27
N ALA A 185 0.52 -5.36 -4.68
CA ALA A 185 -0.64 -4.73 -5.26
C ALA A 185 -0.62 -3.21 -5.00
N ASP A 186 -1.19 -2.47 -5.93
CA ASP A 186 -1.47 -1.04 -5.81
C ASP A 186 -2.53 -0.82 -4.70
N PRO A 187 -2.40 0.18 -3.84
CA PRO A 187 -3.42 0.51 -2.84
C PRO A 187 -4.61 1.30 -3.42
N ALA A 188 -4.76 1.42 -4.73
CA ALA A 188 -5.82 2.18 -5.37
C ALA A 188 -7.23 1.68 -5.02
N PHE A 189 -8.19 2.62 -4.82
CA PHE A 189 -9.56 2.28 -4.42
C PHE A 189 -10.34 1.47 -5.45
N ASN A 190 -9.95 1.51 -6.72
CA ASN A 190 -10.60 0.82 -7.84
C ASN A 190 -9.83 -0.42 -8.33
N MET A 191 -8.77 -0.84 -7.62
CA MET A 191 -8.04 -2.04 -8.00
C MET A 191 -8.95 -3.27 -8.00
N LEU A 192 -8.86 -4.07 -9.07
CA LEU A 192 -9.50 -5.37 -9.19
C LEU A 192 -8.44 -6.47 -9.35
N MET A 193 -8.81 -7.73 -9.09
CA MET A 193 -7.90 -8.87 -9.27
C MET A 193 -7.32 -9.00 -10.70
N ILE A 194 -7.99 -8.43 -11.70
CA ILE A 194 -7.63 -8.53 -13.12
C ILE A 194 -7.01 -7.24 -13.69
N SER A 195 -7.09 -6.12 -12.97
CA SER A 195 -6.55 -4.83 -13.43
C SER A 195 -6.31 -3.89 -12.26
N ASP A 196 -5.16 -3.25 -12.24
CA ASP A 196 -4.77 -2.26 -11.24
C ASP A 196 -5.28 -0.85 -11.59
N PHE A 197 -5.72 -0.62 -12.85
CA PHE A 197 -6.13 0.70 -13.37
C PHE A 197 -5.07 1.79 -13.14
N ALA A 198 -3.80 1.44 -13.37
CA ALA A 198 -2.65 2.27 -13.05
C ALA A 198 -1.83 2.67 -14.30
N GLN A 199 -2.45 2.62 -15.50
CA GLN A 199 -1.79 3.04 -16.74
C GLN A 199 -1.77 4.57 -16.87
N ALA A 200 -0.79 5.07 -17.60
CA ALA A 200 -0.64 6.51 -17.84
C ALA A 200 -1.90 7.13 -18.46
N GLY A 201 -2.44 8.15 -17.78
CA GLY A 201 -3.67 8.84 -18.17
C GLY A 201 -4.96 8.08 -17.92
N GLU A 202 -4.90 6.93 -17.26
CA GLU A 202 -6.07 6.12 -16.97
C GLU A 202 -6.92 6.74 -15.87
N GLN A 203 -8.24 6.75 -16.09
CA GLN A 203 -9.24 7.15 -15.12
C GLN A 203 -10.20 5.99 -14.89
N SER A 204 -10.47 5.66 -13.66
CA SER A 204 -11.41 4.62 -13.32
C SER A 204 -12.45 5.06 -12.30
N TYR A 205 -13.65 4.52 -12.44
CA TYR A 205 -14.79 4.77 -11.57
C TYR A 205 -15.28 3.43 -11.03
N GLY A 206 -15.49 3.36 -9.73
CA GLY A 206 -15.99 2.17 -9.03
C GLY A 206 -17.32 2.46 -8.34
N PHE A 207 -18.22 1.48 -8.41
CA PHE A 207 -19.46 1.47 -7.64
C PHE A 207 -19.58 0.15 -6.91
N GLY A 208 -19.85 0.19 -5.60
CA GLY A 208 -20.01 -0.99 -4.77
C GLY A 208 -21.27 -0.93 -3.94
N VAL A 209 -21.92 -2.08 -3.77
CA VAL A 209 -23.02 -2.30 -2.84
C VAL A 209 -22.78 -3.57 -2.07
N SER A 210 -22.92 -3.53 -0.75
CA SER A 210 -22.91 -4.72 0.11
C SER A 210 -23.96 -4.62 1.20
N TYR A 211 -24.37 -5.76 1.74
CA TYR A 211 -25.37 -5.83 2.81
C TYR A 211 -24.95 -6.84 3.88
N ASN A 212 -24.99 -6.44 5.13
CA ASN A 212 -24.73 -7.29 6.27
C ASN A 212 -26.04 -7.93 6.77
N PHE A 213 -26.29 -9.16 6.38
CA PHE A 213 -27.51 -9.90 6.74
C PHE A 213 -27.60 -10.25 8.25
N ALA A 214 -26.52 -10.13 9.00
CA ALA A 214 -26.57 -10.34 10.47
C ALA A 214 -27.25 -9.18 11.21
N LYS A 215 -27.66 -8.12 10.49
CA LYS A 215 -28.37 -6.96 11.04
C LYS A 215 -29.88 -6.96 10.73
N ILE A 216 -30.42 -8.12 10.30
CA ILE A 216 -31.88 -8.33 10.11
C ILE A 216 -32.50 -8.84 11.39
#